data_8cc350323c70a4904f04020b09d54d45
#
_entry.id   8cc350323c70a4904f04020b09d54d45
#
_cell.length_a   1.000
_cell.length_b   1.000
_cell.length_c   1.000
_cell.angle_alpha   90.00
_cell.angle_beta   90.00
_cell.angle_gamma   90.00
#
_symmetry.space_group_name_H-M   'P 1'
#
loop_
_entity.id
_entity.type
_entity.pdbx_description
1 polymer ?
#
loop_
_entity_poly.entity_id
_entity_poly.type
_entity_poly.pdbx_seq_one_letter_code
_entity_poly.pdbx_strand_id
1 'polypeptide(L)'
;AELSDAADTALRRIARDLQSALPNSVRNASASFLEFVPIHDAGRYRAELSATGTGNVLDFSNSGDNSFDVLGPTVTVLAGDQLVIFNLGQSGSDVYAGTSSRAATAGVGLSTVTFTSTGTQFPLASPNNRFQIVGTPVSYECSGTQLLRRSGYGFQVTQPTNFAALGGSVSVLADNVTNCAFSYTPAVLQRNGLA
;
A
#
# COMPACT_ATOMS: atom_id res chain seq x y z
N ALA A 1 22.95 25.20 -10.44
CA ALA A 1 22.05 24.48 -11.38
C ALA A 1 21.90 22.99 -11.00
N GLU A 2 22.97 22.25 -10.85
CA GLU A 2 22.92 20.80 -10.59
C GLU A 2 22.24 20.41 -9.26
N LEU A 3 22.44 21.17 -8.18
CA LEU A 3 21.83 20.89 -6.88
C LEU A 3 20.31 21.15 -6.89
N SER A 4 19.85 22.11 -7.65
CA SER A 4 18.42 22.40 -7.84
C SER A 4 17.73 21.27 -8.63
N ASP A 5 18.38 20.73 -9.64
CA ASP A 5 17.84 19.66 -10.48
C ASP A 5 17.74 18.33 -9.73
N ALA A 6 18.70 18.03 -8.85
CA ALA A 6 18.66 16.82 -8.01
C ALA A 6 17.51 16.88 -7.00
N ALA A 7 17.30 18.02 -6.34
CA ALA A 7 16.21 18.24 -5.41
C ALA A 7 14.84 18.14 -6.11
N ASP A 8 14.67 18.78 -7.25
CA ASP A 8 13.44 18.70 -8.05
C ASP A 8 13.13 17.29 -8.50
N THR A 9 14.13 16.55 -8.95
CA THR A 9 13.97 15.15 -9.36
C THR A 9 13.54 14.27 -8.19
N ALA A 10 14.15 14.46 -7.01
CA ALA A 10 13.78 13.74 -5.80
C ALA A 10 12.33 14.05 -5.37
N LEU A 11 11.94 15.32 -5.37
CA LEU A 11 10.59 15.75 -5.02
C LEU A 11 9.53 15.19 -5.98
N ARG A 12 9.82 15.19 -7.30
CA ARG A 12 8.92 14.59 -8.30
C ARG A 12 8.77 13.09 -8.12
N ARG A 13 9.82 12.40 -7.72
CA ARG A 13 9.77 10.98 -7.40
C ARG A 13 8.89 10.72 -6.18
N ILE A 14 9.12 11.45 -5.10
CA ILE A 14 8.30 11.34 -3.88
C ILE A 14 6.83 11.62 -4.20
N ALA A 15 6.53 12.70 -4.91
CA ALA A 15 5.15 13.02 -5.29
C ALA A 15 4.48 11.91 -6.10
N ARG A 16 5.19 11.31 -7.05
CA ARG A 16 4.70 10.18 -7.85
C ARG A 16 4.44 8.95 -6.99
N ASP A 17 5.38 8.61 -6.12
CA ASP A 17 5.25 7.46 -5.22
C ASP A 17 4.02 7.64 -4.30
N LEU A 18 3.83 8.84 -3.75
CA LEU A 18 2.68 9.13 -2.87
C LEU A 18 1.34 9.11 -3.60
N GLN A 19 1.32 9.49 -4.89
CA GLN A 19 0.10 9.40 -5.71
C GLN A 19 -0.33 7.95 -5.97
N SER A 20 0.62 7.02 -5.99
CA SER A 20 0.39 5.59 -6.16
C SER A 20 0.41 4.81 -4.84
N ALA A 21 0.39 5.50 -3.71
CA ALA A 21 0.36 4.87 -2.39
C ALA A 21 -1.02 4.29 -2.08
N LEU A 22 -1.03 3.17 -1.36
CA LEU A 22 -2.26 2.61 -0.81
C LEU A 22 -2.95 3.67 0.06
N PRO A 23 -4.26 3.91 -0.13
CA PRO A 23 -5.01 4.83 0.73
C PRO A 23 -4.85 4.50 2.21
N ASN A 24 -4.65 5.52 3.02
CA ASN A 24 -4.43 5.43 4.47
C ASN A 24 -3.15 4.69 4.89
N SER A 25 -2.19 4.52 3.99
CA SER A 25 -0.89 3.90 4.30
C SER A 25 0.23 4.91 4.57
N VAL A 26 0.06 6.16 4.16
CA VAL A 26 1.08 7.20 4.38
C VAL A 26 1.12 7.54 5.87
N ARG A 27 2.31 7.46 6.46
CA ARG A 27 2.54 7.81 7.86
C ARG A 27 3.86 8.55 8.06
N ASN A 28 3.90 9.40 9.07
CA ASN A 28 4.99 10.35 9.31
C ASN A 28 5.23 10.43 10.83
N ALA A 29 6.02 9.48 11.34
CA ALA A 29 6.32 9.36 12.77
C ALA A 29 7.14 10.55 13.29
N SER A 30 7.94 11.18 12.45
CA SER A 30 8.69 12.40 12.73
C SER A 30 8.94 13.17 11.46
N ALA A 31 9.45 14.40 11.57
CA ALA A 31 9.81 15.21 10.40
C ALA A 31 10.90 14.57 9.51
N SER A 32 11.64 13.60 10.01
CA SER A 32 12.71 12.93 9.26
C SER A 32 12.28 11.67 8.50
N PHE A 33 11.05 11.18 8.71
CA PHE A 33 10.60 9.91 8.12
C PHE A 33 9.20 10.01 7.53
N LEU A 34 9.07 9.54 6.30
CA LEU A 34 7.79 9.37 5.62
C LEU A 34 7.71 7.95 5.08
N GLU A 35 6.66 7.21 5.42
CA GLU A 35 6.47 5.83 4.98
C GLU A 35 5.14 5.67 4.25
N PHE A 36 5.11 4.79 3.26
CA PHE A 36 3.90 4.43 2.53
C PHE A 36 4.01 3.00 1.98
N VAL A 37 2.87 2.44 1.58
CA VAL A 37 2.80 1.13 0.90
C VAL A 37 2.47 1.36 -0.56
N PRO A 38 3.34 0.93 -1.51
CA PRO A 38 3.11 1.12 -2.94
C PRO A 38 2.06 0.16 -3.48
N ILE A 39 1.15 0.66 -4.32
CA ILE A 39 0.24 -0.17 -5.11
C ILE A 39 0.97 -0.61 -6.38
N HIS A 40 0.95 -1.93 -6.65
CA HIS A 40 1.45 -2.51 -7.89
C HIS A 40 0.33 -2.69 -8.91
N ASP A 41 -0.85 -3.11 -8.47
CA ASP A 41 -2.02 -3.27 -9.31
C ASP A 41 -3.31 -3.12 -8.49
N ALA A 42 -4.44 -2.98 -9.15
CA ALA A 42 -5.73 -2.83 -8.50
C ALA A 42 -6.85 -3.36 -9.39
N GLY A 43 -7.97 -3.71 -8.78
CA GLY A 43 -9.13 -4.19 -9.50
C GLY A 43 -10.38 -4.20 -8.64
N ARG A 44 -11.41 -4.88 -9.16
CA ARG A 44 -12.67 -5.10 -8.46
C ARG A 44 -12.89 -6.60 -8.28
N TYR A 45 -13.25 -7.01 -7.09
CA TYR A 45 -13.60 -8.40 -6.81
C TYR A 45 -15.09 -8.64 -7.11
N ARG A 46 -15.41 -9.88 -7.49
CA ARG A 46 -16.80 -10.31 -7.62
C ARG A 46 -17.43 -10.41 -6.22
N ALA A 47 -18.44 -9.61 -5.97
CA ALA A 47 -19.19 -9.60 -4.70
C ALA A 47 -20.47 -10.41 -4.77
N GLU A 48 -20.99 -10.69 -5.98
CA GLU A 48 -22.23 -11.43 -6.21
C GLU A 48 -22.08 -12.39 -7.40
N LEU A 49 -22.84 -13.47 -7.38
CA LEU A 49 -22.92 -14.38 -8.51
C LEU A 49 -23.46 -13.65 -9.75
N SER A 50 -23.14 -14.17 -10.94
CA SER A 50 -23.72 -13.67 -12.18
C SER A 50 -25.23 -13.93 -12.22
N ALA A 51 -25.91 -13.32 -13.19
CA ALA A 51 -27.33 -13.55 -13.41
C ALA A 51 -27.69 -15.04 -13.65
N THR A 52 -26.71 -15.83 -14.07
CA THR A 52 -26.84 -17.29 -14.26
C THR A 52 -26.46 -18.11 -13.03
N GLY A 53 -26.19 -17.44 -11.88
CA GLY A 53 -25.81 -18.10 -10.64
C GLY A 53 -24.37 -18.66 -10.63
N THR A 54 -23.48 -18.13 -11.46
CA THR A 54 -22.09 -18.60 -11.60
C THR A 54 -21.09 -17.53 -11.21
N GLY A 55 -19.86 -17.93 -10.96
CA GLY A 55 -18.74 -17.05 -10.62
C GLY A 55 -18.16 -17.33 -9.24
N ASN A 56 -16.91 -16.95 -9.04
CA ASN A 56 -16.20 -17.08 -7.78
C ASN A 56 -16.28 -15.76 -7.00
N VAL A 57 -17.16 -15.74 -6.00
CA VAL A 57 -17.45 -14.56 -5.16
C VAL A 57 -16.49 -14.54 -3.98
N LEU A 58 -16.00 -13.36 -3.58
CA LEU A 58 -15.34 -13.20 -2.29
C LEU A 58 -16.38 -13.22 -1.17
N ASP A 59 -16.37 -14.29 -0.37
CA ASP A 59 -17.32 -14.48 0.72
C ASP A 59 -16.73 -14.03 2.06
N PHE A 60 -17.13 -12.85 2.52
CA PHE A 60 -16.69 -12.27 3.80
C PHE A 60 -17.21 -13.02 5.04
N SER A 61 -18.18 -13.90 4.88
CA SER A 61 -18.70 -14.73 5.97
C SER A 61 -17.96 -16.07 6.13
N ASN A 62 -17.17 -16.46 5.13
CA ASN A 62 -16.42 -17.71 5.10
C ASN A 62 -14.94 -17.47 5.35
N SER A 63 -14.45 -17.82 6.53
CA SER A 63 -13.02 -17.66 6.88
C SER A 63 -12.07 -18.55 6.05
N GLY A 64 -12.59 -19.59 5.40
CA GLY A 64 -11.83 -20.48 4.53
C GLY A 64 -11.81 -20.05 3.06
N ASP A 65 -12.61 -19.06 2.67
CA ASP A 65 -12.57 -18.53 1.30
C ASP A 65 -11.26 -17.83 1.03
N ASN A 66 -10.63 -18.18 -0.09
CA ASN A 66 -9.26 -17.76 -0.41
C ASN A 66 -9.07 -17.36 -1.87
N SER A 67 -10.14 -17.11 -2.61
CA SER A 67 -10.06 -16.68 -4.01
C SER A 67 -11.32 -15.95 -4.46
N PHE A 68 -11.19 -15.17 -5.52
CA PHE A 68 -12.32 -14.51 -6.17
C PHE A 68 -12.00 -14.18 -7.63
N ASP A 69 -13.06 -14.03 -8.43
CA ASP A 69 -12.94 -13.50 -9.79
C ASP A 69 -12.69 -12.00 -9.81
N VAL A 70 -11.81 -11.58 -10.70
CA VAL A 70 -11.57 -10.16 -11.00
C VAL A 70 -12.61 -9.69 -12.02
N LEU A 71 -13.33 -8.61 -11.69
CA LEU A 71 -14.27 -7.97 -12.60
C LEU A 71 -13.57 -6.83 -13.35
N GLY A 72 -13.48 -6.96 -14.68
CA GLY A 72 -12.77 -6.03 -15.54
C GLY A 72 -11.40 -6.54 -15.98
N PRO A 73 -10.40 -5.64 -16.17
CA PRO A 73 -9.07 -6.04 -16.62
C PRO A 73 -8.40 -7.02 -15.65
N THR A 74 -7.61 -7.94 -16.20
CA THR A 74 -6.78 -8.86 -15.42
C THR A 74 -5.73 -8.10 -14.61
N VAL A 75 -5.24 -8.71 -13.55
CA VAL A 75 -4.23 -8.11 -12.68
C VAL A 75 -2.95 -8.94 -12.64
N THR A 76 -1.86 -8.31 -12.25
CA THR A 76 -0.57 -8.95 -12.01
C THR A 76 -0.24 -8.90 -10.53
N VAL A 77 0.18 -10.04 -9.99
CA VAL A 77 0.68 -10.19 -8.61
C VAL A 77 2.13 -10.61 -8.70
N LEU A 78 3.03 -9.82 -8.16
CA LEU A 78 4.45 -10.14 -8.08
C LEU A 78 4.72 -11.02 -6.85
N ALA A 79 5.85 -11.74 -6.88
CA ALA A 79 6.26 -12.53 -5.72
C ALA A 79 6.42 -11.64 -4.48
N GLY A 80 5.78 -12.01 -3.38
CA GLY A 80 5.79 -11.26 -2.12
C GLY A 80 4.73 -10.16 -1.99
N ASP A 81 3.93 -9.92 -3.02
CA ASP A 81 2.83 -8.97 -2.95
C ASP A 81 1.73 -9.40 -1.98
N GLN A 82 1.05 -8.42 -1.43
CA GLN A 82 -0.11 -8.60 -0.56
C GLN A 82 -1.38 -8.14 -1.30
N LEU A 83 -2.46 -8.88 -1.07
CA LEU A 83 -3.82 -8.46 -1.40
C LEU A 83 -4.36 -7.62 -0.25
N VAL A 84 -4.86 -6.43 -0.53
CA VAL A 84 -5.45 -5.52 0.45
C VAL A 84 -6.89 -5.21 0.07
N ILE A 85 -7.78 -5.27 1.04
CA ILE A 85 -9.18 -4.86 0.89
C ILE A 85 -9.52 -3.84 1.97
N PHE A 86 -9.92 -2.66 1.52
CA PHE A 86 -10.43 -1.56 2.33
C PHE A 86 -9.53 -1.22 3.54
N ASN A 87 -8.29 -0.85 3.26
CA ASN A 87 -7.36 -0.39 4.30
C ASN A 87 -7.80 0.97 4.87
N LEU A 88 -8.08 1.03 6.17
CA LEU A 88 -8.47 2.25 6.87
C LEU A 88 -7.29 2.89 7.64
N GLY A 89 -6.19 2.17 7.83
CA GLY A 89 -5.07 2.63 8.64
C GLY A 89 -5.41 2.77 10.12
N GLN A 90 -6.38 1.99 10.59
CA GLN A 90 -6.88 2.00 11.97
C GLN A 90 -6.85 0.60 12.56
N SER A 91 -6.90 0.50 13.88
CA SER A 91 -7.02 -0.78 14.57
C SER A 91 -8.14 -1.63 13.97
N GLY A 92 -7.83 -2.87 13.60
CA GLY A 92 -8.74 -3.81 12.96
C GLY A 92 -8.79 -3.75 11.43
N SER A 93 -8.29 -2.69 10.78
CA SER A 93 -8.16 -2.58 9.32
C SER A 93 -6.92 -1.78 8.94
N ASP A 94 -5.76 -2.38 9.15
CA ASP A 94 -4.45 -1.77 8.97
C ASP A 94 -3.50 -2.71 8.24
N VAL A 95 -2.98 -2.28 7.11
CA VAL A 95 -2.03 -3.05 6.29
C VAL A 95 -0.73 -3.33 7.04
N TYR A 96 -0.26 -2.42 7.88
CA TYR A 96 0.97 -2.60 8.64
C TYR A 96 0.84 -3.64 9.75
N ALA A 97 -0.35 -3.79 10.31
CA ALA A 97 -0.67 -4.84 11.27
C ALA A 97 -1.10 -6.15 10.61
N GLY A 98 -1.26 -6.16 9.28
CA GLY A 98 -1.71 -7.32 8.52
C GLY A 98 -3.21 -7.63 8.66
N THR A 99 -4.00 -6.74 9.24
CA THR A 99 -5.44 -6.99 9.45
C THR A 99 -6.27 -6.77 8.18
N SER A 100 -5.85 -5.85 7.29
CA SER A 100 -6.50 -5.59 5.99
C SER A 100 -5.83 -6.28 4.81
N SER A 101 -4.83 -7.14 5.03
CA SER A 101 -4.02 -7.76 3.97
C SER A 101 -3.90 -9.27 4.12
N ARG A 102 -3.64 -9.94 2.99
CA ARG A 102 -3.33 -11.37 2.90
C ARG A 102 -2.24 -11.58 1.84
N ALA A 103 -1.38 -12.56 2.05
CA ALA A 103 -0.38 -12.94 1.05
C ALA A 103 -1.08 -13.41 -0.23
N ALA A 104 -0.77 -12.78 -1.36
CA ALA A 104 -1.36 -13.11 -2.65
C ALA A 104 -0.46 -14.08 -3.43
N THR A 105 -1.09 -14.97 -4.20
CA THR A 105 -0.36 -15.90 -5.08
C THR A 105 0.09 -15.16 -6.33
N ALA A 106 1.40 -15.21 -6.63
CA ALA A 106 1.97 -14.54 -7.79
C ALA A 106 1.46 -15.08 -9.11
N GLY A 107 1.29 -14.20 -10.08
CA GLY A 107 0.87 -14.54 -11.45
C GLY A 107 0.66 -13.28 -12.29
N VAL A 108 0.67 -13.49 -13.60
CA VAL A 108 0.48 -12.43 -14.61
C VAL A 108 -0.83 -12.64 -15.34
N GLY A 109 -1.59 -11.56 -15.58
CA GLY A 109 -2.84 -11.63 -16.32
C GLY A 109 -3.92 -12.45 -15.63
N LEU A 110 -4.02 -12.32 -14.31
CA LEU A 110 -4.95 -13.08 -13.48
C LEU A 110 -6.37 -12.57 -13.62
N SER A 111 -7.28 -13.45 -14.01
CA SER A 111 -8.73 -13.24 -13.93
C SER A 111 -9.33 -13.76 -12.62
N THR A 112 -8.55 -14.46 -11.83
CA THR A 112 -8.86 -14.93 -10.47
C THR A 112 -7.68 -14.63 -9.58
N VAL A 113 -7.91 -13.99 -8.44
CA VAL A 113 -6.89 -13.77 -7.41
C VAL A 113 -7.05 -14.83 -6.34
N THR A 114 -5.94 -15.47 -5.98
CA THR A 114 -5.86 -16.43 -4.88
C THR A 114 -4.96 -15.87 -3.78
N PHE A 115 -5.34 -16.08 -2.54
CA PHE A 115 -4.60 -15.59 -1.37
C PHE A 115 -4.55 -16.63 -0.26
N THR A 116 -3.62 -16.47 0.67
CA THR A 116 -3.48 -17.37 1.81
C THR A 116 -4.50 -16.99 2.90
N SER A 117 -5.39 -17.93 3.24
CA SER A 117 -6.28 -17.77 4.38
C SER A 117 -5.48 -17.81 5.69
N THR A 118 -5.83 -16.92 6.61
CA THR A 118 -5.25 -16.88 7.97
C THR A 118 -6.19 -17.44 9.03
N GLY A 119 -7.29 -18.09 8.61
CA GLY A 119 -8.35 -18.56 9.51
C GLY A 119 -9.36 -17.48 9.89
N THR A 120 -9.12 -16.23 9.46
CA THR A 120 -10.05 -15.11 9.57
C THR A 120 -10.18 -14.45 8.20
N GLN A 121 -11.38 -13.99 7.87
CA GLN A 121 -11.62 -13.26 6.62
C GLN A 121 -11.20 -11.79 6.76
N PHE A 122 -11.19 -11.05 5.65
CA PHE A 122 -11.01 -9.60 5.70
C PHE A 122 -12.06 -8.96 6.60
N PRO A 123 -11.68 -7.97 7.44
CA PRO A 123 -12.58 -7.41 8.43
C PRO A 123 -13.71 -6.59 7.83
N LEU A 124 -13.47 -5.98 6.67
CA LEU A 124 -14.41 -5.05 6.04
C LEU A 124 -14.45 -5.26 4.52
N ALA A 125 -15.65 -5.28 3.96
CA ALA A 125 -15.86 -5.20 2.52
C ALA A 125 -15.59 -3.78 2.01
N SER A 126 -15.08 -3.66 0.79
CA SER A 126 -14.93 -2.36 0.15
C SER A 126 -16.28 -1.83 -0.34
N PRO A 127 -16.62 -0.55 -0.14
CA PRO A 127 -17.88 0.03 -0.63
C PRO A 127 -18.10 -0.10 -2.15
N ASN A 128 -17.00 -0.12 -2.93
CA ASN A 128 -17.02 -0.26 -4.39
C ASN A 128 -16.43 -1.61 -4.86
N ASN A 129 -16.36 -2.60 -3.99
CA ASN A 129 -15.80 -3.92 -4.27
C ASN A 129 -14.35 -3.86 -4.82
N ARG A 130 -13.56 -2.92 -4.35
CA ARG A 130 -12.19 -2.70 -4.81
C ARG A 130 -11.20 -3.48 -3.96
N PHE A 131 -10.13 -3.93 -4.62
CA PHE A 131 -8.94 -4.46 -3.97
C PHE A 131 -7.69 -3.80 -4.56
N GLN A 132 -6.60 -3.85 -3.81
CA GLN A 132 -5.27 -3.45 -4.25
C GLN A 132 -4.31 -4.62 -4.10
N ILE A 133 -3.37 -4.71 -5.02
CA ILE A 133 -2.18 -5.54 -4.89
C ILE A 133 -1.03 -4.60 -4.54
N VAL A 134 -0.39 -4.85 -3.43
CA VAL A 134 0.61 -3.93 -2.87
C VAL A 134 1.95 -4.63 -2.67
N GLY A 135 3.02 -3.86 -2.83
CA GLY A 135 4.36 -4.27 -2.45
C GLY A 135 4.64 -4.04 -0.97
N THR A 136 5.89 -4.21 -0.58
CA THR A 136 6.35 -3.92 0.78
C THR A 136 6.52 -2.42 1.02
N PRO A 137 6.47 -1.94 2.27
CA PRO A 137 6.61 -0.54 2.60
C PRO A 137 7.90 0.09 2.09
N VAL A 138 7.82 1.38 1.78
CA VAL A 138 8.93 2.23 1.38
C VAL A 138 8.99 3.42 2.33
N SER A 139 10.20 3.78 2.78
CA SER A 139 10.45 4.96 3.60
C SER A 139 11.35 5.94 2.91
N TYR A 140 11.02 7.22 3.03
CA TYR A 140 11.93 8.33 2.77
C TYR A 140 12.49 8.83 4.10
N GLU A 141 13.79 9.07 4.16
CA GLU A 141 14.51 9.49 5.36
C GLU A 141 15.38 10.71 5.08
N CYS A 142 15.25 11.73 5.92
CA CYS A 142 16.21 12.82 6.02
C CYS A 142 17.33 12.39 6.98
N SER A 143 18.52 12.12 6.49
CA SER A 143 19.66 11.66 7.27
C SER A 143 20.87 12.55 7.04
N GLY A 144 21.22 13.36 8.04
CA GLY A 144 22.28 14.36 7.90
C GLY A 144 21.99 15.31 6.74
N THR A 145 22.89 15.31 5.74
CA THR A 145 22.76 16.12 4.51
C THR A 145 22.20 15.31 3.33
N GLN A 146 21.62 14.14 3.58
CA GLN A 146 21.13 13.25 2.54
C GLN A 146 19.62 13.02 2.66
N LEU A 147 18.98 12.88 1.50
CA LEU A 147 17.65 12.32 1.37
C LEU A 147 17.79 10.88 0.88
N LEU A 148 17.32 9.93 1.68
CA LEU A 148 17.42 8.50 1.43
C LEU A 148 16.05 7.89 1.10
N ARG A 149 16.05 6.84 0.28
CA ARG A 149 14.89 5.97 0.05
C ARG A 149 15.24 4.56 0.51
N ARG A 150 14.45 4.02 1.43
CA ARG A 150 14.61 2.67 1.96
C ARG A 150 13.47 1.77 1.51
N SER A 151 13.79 0.51 1.18
CA SER A 151 12.82 -0.50 0.74
C SER A 151 13.25 -1.90 1.17
N GLY A 152 12.34 -2.88 1.08
CA GLY A 152 12.65 -4.28 1.35
C GLY A 152 12.85 -4.63 2.83
N TYR A 153 12.47 -3.77 3.74
CA TYR A 153 12.57 -4.00 5.19
C TYR A 153 11.32 -4.66 5.81
N GLY A 154 10.29 -4.90 4.99
CA GLY A 154 9.05 -5.56 5.40
C GLY A 154 8.06 -4.66 6.14
N PHE A 155 6.91 -5.23 6.47
CA PHE A 155 5.86 -4.53 7.22
C PHE A 155 6.22 -4.47 8.71
N GLN A 156 6.09 -3.28 9.29
CA GLN A 156 6.26 -3.04 10.72
C GLN A 156 5.02 -2.35 11.27
N VAL A 157 4.49 -2.84 12.38
CA VAL A 157 3.30 -2.24 13.03
C VAL A 157 3.58 -0.79 13.41
N THR A 158 4.71 -0.55 14.07
CA THR A 158 5.21 0.79 14.36
C THR A 158 6.12 1.26 13.24
N GLN A 159 5.95 2.49 12.77
CA GLN A 159 6.80 3.06 11.74
C GLN A 159 8.27 3.01 12.15
N PRO A 160 9.15 2.35 11.37
CA PRO A 160 10.56 2.27 11.72
C PRO A 160 11.25 3.63 11.54
N THR A 161 12.12 3.97 12.48
CA THR A 161 13.04 5.10 12.43
C THR A 161 14.49 4.64 12.53
N ASN A 162 14.71 3.33 12.71
CA ASN A 162 16.01 2.67 12.68
C ASN A 162 15.87 1.37 11.88
N PHE A 163 16.64 1.23 10.82
CA PHE A 163 16.56 0.11 9.88
C PHE A 163 17.69 -0.92 10.05
N ALA A 164 18.61 -0.71 10.98
CA ALA A 164 19.82 -1.53 11.11
C ALA A 164 19.53 -3.03 11.28
N ALA A 165 18.49 -3.38 12.04
CA ALA A 165 18.08 -4.76 12.28
C ALA A 165 17.05 -5.31 11.26
N LEU A 166 16.50 -4.46 10.40
CA LEU A 166 15.39 -4.82 9.49
C LEU A 166 15.90 -5.27 8.11
N GLY A 167 17.13 -4.94 7.75
CA GLY A 167 17.67 -5.21 6.42
C GLY A 167 17.08 -4.31 5.33
N GLY A 168 16.98 -4.85 4.13
CA GLY A 168 16.49 -4.12 2.97
C GLY A 168 17.59 -3.37 2.22
N SER A 169 17.16 -2.42 1.38
CA SER A 169 18.03 -1.60 0.53
C SER A 169 17.87 -0.13 0.83
N VAL A 170 18.95 0.64 0.63
CA VAL A 170 18.95 2.09 0.74
C VAL A 170 19.52 2.71 -0.54
N SER A 171 18.89 3.78 -1.01
CA SER A 171 19.35 4.59 -2.13
C SER A 171 19.43 6.05 -1.72
N VAL A 172 20.48 6.74 -2.14
CA VAL A 172 20.61 8.19 -1.96
C VAL A 172 19.88 8.87 -3.12
N LEU A 173 18.90 9.70 -2.81
CA LEU A 173 18.14 10.47 -3.79
C LEU A 173 18.74 11.87 -4.01
N ALA A 174 19.27 12.47 -2.95
CA ALA A 174 19.92 13.77 -2.99
C ALA A 174 20.98 13.87 -1.90
N ASP A 175 22.10 14.52 -2.23
CA ASP A 175 23.18 14.91 -1.33
C ASP A 175 23.17 16.42 -1.09
N ASN A 176 23.90 16.87 -0.08
CA ASN A 176 24.08 18.30 0.25
C ASN A 176 22.75 19.03 0.52
N VAL A 177 21.80 18.30 1.08
CA VAL A 177 20.51 18.85 1.50
C VAL A 177 20.69 19.58 2.81
N THR A 178 20.41 20.88 2.84
CA THR A 178 20.58 21.72 4.03
C THR A 178 19.34 21.73 4.92
N ASN A 179 18.15 21.61 4.32
CA ASN A 179 16.87 21.52 5.04
C ASN A 179 16.06 20.38 4.45
N CYS A 180 15.76 19.38 5.26
CA CYS A 180 14.94 18.25 4.89
C CYS A 180 13.95 17.96 6.01
N ALA A 181 12.67 18.05 5.69
CA ALA A 181 11.61 17.71 6.63
C ALA A 181 10.37 17.24 5.88
N PHE A 182 9.68 16.26 6.44
CA PHE A 182 8.39 15.77 5.97
C PHE A 182 7.28 16.24 6.89
N SER A 183 6.20 16.72 6.31
CA SER A 183 4.95 16.98 6.99
C SER A 183 3.83 16.38 6.17
N TYR A 184 3.05 15.51 6.78
CA TYR A 184 1.91 14.87 6.14
C TYR A 184 0.67 15.05 7.01
N THR A 185 -0.35 15.66 6.43
CA THR A 185 -1.67 15.78 7.05
C THR A 185 -2.65 14.98 6.20
N PRO A 186 -3.31 13.96 6.76
CA PRO A 186 -4.34 13.21 6.04
C PRO A 186 -5.42 14.18 5.56
N ALA A 187 -5.77 14.10 4.27
CA ALA A 187 -6.87 14.90 3.71
C ALA A 187 -8.18 14.43 4.36
N VAL A 188 -8.79 15.27 5.16
CA VAL A 188 -10.17 15.08 5.59
C VAL A 188 -11.05 15.49 4.41
N LEU A 189 -11.67 14.53 3.76
CA LEU A 189 -12.73 14.80 2.81
C LEU A 189 -13.92 15.41 3.57
N GLN A 190 -13.92 16.73 3.73
CA GLN A 190 -15.12 17.43 4.13
C GLN A 190 -16.08 17.36 2.91
N ARG A 191 -17.07 16.50 2.98
CA ARG A 191 -18.28 16.67 2.19
C ARG A 191 -18.97 17.93 2.72
N ASN A 192 -18.75 19.04 2.06
CA ASN A 192 -19.63 20.19 2.23
C ASN A 192 -20.98 19.76 1.64
N GLY A 193 -21.90 19.34 2.50
CA GLY A 193 -23.29 19.22 2.17
C GLY A 193 -23.79 20.61 1.85
N LEU A 194 -24.10 20.89 0.60
CA LEU A 194 -24.95 22.01 0.24
C LEU A 194 -26.32 21.72 0.84
N ALA A 195 -26.73 22.56 1.77
CA ALA A 195 -28.10 22.65 2.25
C ALA A 195 -28.95 23.34 1.18
#